data_911a6bd149ccb7dae4aa6ff4f9a64738
#
_entry.id   911a6bd149ccb7dae4aa6ff4f9a64738
#
_cell.length_a   1.000
_cell.length_b   1.000
_cell.length_c   1.000
_cell.angle_alpha   90.00
_cell.angle_beta   90.00
_cell.angle_gamma   90.00
#
_symmetry.space_group_name_H-M   'P 1'
#
loop_
_entity.id
_entity.type
_entity.pdbx_description
1 polymer ?
#
loop_
_entity_poly.entity_id
_entity_poly.type
_entity_poly.pdbx_seq_one_letter_code
_entity_poly.pdbx_strand_id
1 'polypeptide(L)'
;MSNVDEEIYTYVTDTPPKSFLLFAGAGSGKTRTLVNILQKIKNNHKEKLLKNNQKVAVITFTNAACEEIKHRLQYDSTFYISTIHSFAWELIKPFTKDIKIFLQEKLKNDISNLKSKLSKAIKETSKENYKIDINKKENRLNSLDEINYFIYSPIEILIGKGTLNHSEVIEIFTKFLSEFKLMKNILTTEFPILFIDECQDTQRELLKSLIQTQQNNKETFCLGLFGDSMQQIYSSGYSELINNLPEDWKKPCKINNYRCPSRIVNLINKINKTYNSNNYIEQIAQKNQTGIV
;
A
#
# COMPACT_ATOMS: atom_id res chain seq x y z
N MET A 1 28.60 1.44 13.32
CA MET A 1 27.52 1.31 12.31
C MET A 1 26.36 2.10 12.85
N SER A 2 25.84 3.07 12.10
CA SER A 2 24.64 3.81 12.49
C SER A 2 23.47 2.82 12.64
N ASN A 3 22.69 2.99 13.70
CA ASN A 3 21.49 2.18 13.87
C ASN A 3 20.46 2.66 12.81
N VAL A 4 20.11 1.82 11.86
CA VAL A 4 19.16 2.14 10.78
C VAL A 4 17.84 2.68 11.35
N ASP A 5 17.43 2.23 12.53
CA ASP A 5 16.21 2.71 13.19
C ASP A 5 16.34 4.19 13.61
N GLU A 6 17.56 4.63 14.06
CA GLU A 6 17.85 6.04 14.36
C GLU A 6 17.90 6.89 13.10
N GLU A 7 18.53 6.37 12.06
CA GLU A 7 18.64 7.04 10.78
C GLU A 7 17.26 7.33 10.18
N ILE A 8 16.36 6.32 10.15
CA ILE A 8 15.00 6.49 9.65
C ILE A 8 14.19 7.44 10.56
N TYR A 9 14.34 7.32 11.88
CA TYR A 9 13.67 8.24 12.81
C TYR A 9 14.06 9.69 12.51
N THR A 10 15.35 9.97 12.27
CA THR A 10 15.82 11.30 11.87
C THR A 10 15.17 11.76 10.56
N TYR A 11 15.11 10.90 9.54
CA TYR A 11 14.45 11.26 8.26
C TYR A 11 12.99 11.70 8.44
N VAL A 12 12.26 10.98 9.27
CA VAL A 12 10.83 11.24 9.50
C VAL A 12 10.59 12.50 10.30
N THR A 13 11.52 12.86 11.20
CA THR A 13 11.38 13.98 12.13
C THR A 13 12.13 15.24 11.70
N ASP A 14 12.95 15.18 10.66
CA ASP A 14 13.60 16.34 10.06
C ASP A 14 12.58 17.39 9.60
N THR A 15 13.05 18.59 9.41
CA THR A 15 12.27 19.68 8.83
C THR A 15 13.05 20.28 7.65
N PRO A 16 12.65 20.02 6.41
CA PRO A 16 11.51 19.19 5.97
C PRO A 16 11.77 17.68 6.17
N PRO A 17 10.68 16.87 6.32
CA PRO A 17 10.81 15.43 6.50
C PRO A 17 11.29 14.76 5.21
N LYS A 18 12.04 13.68 5.35
CA LYS A 18 12.61 12.94 4.21
C LYS A 18 11.88 11.62 4.03
N SER A 19 11.37 11.39 2.84
CA SER A 19 10.79 10.10 2.47
C SER A 19 11.87 9.06 2.18
N PHE A 20 11.54 7.80 2.35
CA PHE A 20 12.52 6.72 2.22
C PHE A 20 11.90 5.40 1.74
N LEU A 21 12.77 4.56 1.20
CA LEU A 21 12.50 3.14 0.97
C LEU A 21 13.51 2.31 1.76
N LEU A 22 13.05 1.62 2.81
CA LEU A 22 13.85 0.64 3.53
C LEU A 22 13.88 -0.68 2.76
N PHE A 23 15.03 -0.98 2.19
CA PHE A 23 15.32 -2.26 1.60
C PHE A 23 15.81 -3.24 2.66
N ALA A 24 15.09 -4.35 2.80
CA ALA A 24 15.45 -5.32 3.82
C ALA A 24 14.90 -6.70 3.46
N GLY A 25 15.77 -7.68 3.32
CA GLY A 25 15.38 -9.04 3.01
C GLY A 25 14.58 -9.72 4.12
N ALA A 26 14.05 -10.91 3.81
CA ALA A 26 13.32 -11.72 4.79
C ALA A 26 14.14 -11.94 6.06
N GLY A 27 13.52 -11.77 7.23
CA GLY A 27 14.20 -11.99 8.53
C GLY A 27 15.12 -10.89 9.00
N SER A 28 15.25 -9.75 8.29
CA SER A 28 16.06 -8.60 8.69
C SER A 28 15.44 -7.72 9.78
N GLY A 29 14.17 -7.97 10.14
CA GLY A 29 13.46 -7.23 11.18
C GLY A 29 12.79 -5.95 10.70
N LYS A 30 12.26 -5.90 9.47
CA LYS A 30 11.46 -4.76 8.92
C LYS A 30 10.39 -4.29 9.90
N THR A 31 9.49 -5.19 10.30
CA THR A 31 8.39 -4.86 11.24
C THR A 31 8.90 -4.40 12.61
N ARG A 32 10.02 -4.96 13.08
CA ARG A 32 10.65 -4.49 14.34
C ARG A 32 11.13 -3.05 14.22
N THR A 33 11.80 -2.73 13.11
CA THR A 33 12.23 -1.35 12.80
C THR A 33 11.04 -0.41 12.75
N LEU A 34 9.98 -0.77 12.02
CA LEU A 34 8.75 0.01 11.96
C LEU A 34 8.20 0.31 13.37
N VAL A 35 8.03 -0.72 14.20
CA VAL A 35 7.53 -0.56 15.57
C VAL A 35 8.47 0.31 16.43
N ASN A 36 9.79 0.13 16.32
CA ASN A 36 10.76 0.94 17.07
C ASN A 36 10.67 2.45 16.71
N ILE A 37 10.52 2.76 15.42
CA ILE A 37 10.34 4.13 14.94
C ILE A 37 9.03 4.71 15.48
N LEU A 38 7.93 3.95 15.40
CA LEU A 38 6.62 4.38 15.91
C LEU A 38 6.65 4.62 17.43
N GLN A 39 7.33 3.78 18.20
CA GLN A 39 7.51 4.01 19.64
C GLN A 39 8.28 5.31 19.94
N LYS A 40 9.32 5.63 19.16
CA LYS A 40 10.04 6.91 19.29
C LYS A 40 9.17 8.10 18.92
N ILE A 41 8.38 8.00 17.85
CA ILE A 41 7.41 9.04 17.48
C ILE A 41 6.39 9.23 18.61
N LYS A 42 5.86 8.14 19.17
CA LYS A 42 4.95 8.19 20.33
C LYS A 42 5.56 8.97 21.49
N ASN A 43 6.80 8.67 21.86
CA ASN A 43 7.45 9.26 23.02
C ASN A 43 7.77 10.76 22.83
N ASN A 44 8.13 11.17 21.61
CA ASN A 44 8.68 12.49 21.37
C ASN A 44 7.75 13.45 20.61
N HIS A 45 6.77 12.93 19.87
CA HIS A 45 5.92 13.76 18.97
C HIS A 45 4.41 13.59 19.19
N LYS A 46 3.99 12.73 20.12
CA LYS A 46 2.57 12.46 20.39
C LYS A 46 1.76 13.73 20.66
N GLU A 47 2.23 14.59 21.55
CA GLU A 47 1.52 15.81 21.92
C GLU A 47 1.33 16.75 20.73
N LYS A 48 2.37 16.89 19.89
CA LYS A 48 2.30 17.72 18.67
C LYS A 48 1.26 17.18 17.69
N LEU A 49 1.26 15.86 17.46
CA LEU A 49 0.30 15.21 16.57
C LEU A 49 -1.13 15.37 17.08
N LEU A 50 -1.37 15.12 18.37
CA LEU A 50 -2.70 15.27 18.96
C LEU A 50 -3.20 16.71 18.93
N LYS A 51 -2.33 17.69 19.23
CA LYS A 51 -2.67 19.12 19.17
C LYS A 51 -3.12 19.56 17.76
N ASN A 52 -2.53 18.95 16.73
CA ASN A 52 -2.87 19.25 15.33
C ASN A 52 -3.98 18.35 14.77
N ASN A 53 -4.57 17.48 15.59
CA ASN A 53 -5.52 16.44 15.14
C ASN A 53 -4.94 15.54 14.02
N GLN A 54 -3.65 15.20 14.13
CA GLN A 54 -2.89 14.42 13.17
C GLN A 54 -2.59 13.03 13.73
N LYS A 55 -2.44 12.06 12.82
CA LYS A 55 -2.04 10.69 13.15
C LYS A 55 -0.91 10.23 12.23
N VAL A 56 -0.16 9.24 12.68
CA VAL A 56 0.73 8.48 11.79
C VAL A 56 -0.06 7.32 11.21
N ALA A 57 -0.15 7.25 9.90
CA ALA A 57 -0.78 6.11 9.23
C ALA A 57 0.25 5.00 9.00
N VAL A 58 -0.16 3.76 9.25
CA VAL A 58 0.60 2.55 8.97
C VAL A 58 -0.28 1.59 8.17
N ILE A 59 0.12 1.34 6.96
CA ILE A 59 -0.58 0.43 6.06
C ILE A 59 0.17 -0.89 6.03
N THR A 60 -0.54 -1.98 6.22
CA THR A 60 -0.02 -3.35 6.10
C THR A 60 -0.84 -4.14 5.10
N PHE A 61 -0.35 -5.33 4.75
CA PHE A 61 -1.05 -6.19 3.80
C PHE A 61 -2.15 -7.05 4.44
N THR A 62 -2.00 -7.43 5.72
CA THR A 62 -2.92 -8.36 6.41
C THR A 62 -3.45 -7.79 7.71
N ASN A 63 -4.66 -8.23 8.09
CA ASN A 63 -5.24 -7.90 9.39
C ASN A 63 -4.38 -8.42 10.55
N ALA A 64 -3.75 -9.58 10.39
CA ALA A 64 -2.85 -10.14 11.42
C ALA A 64 -1.64 -9.23 11.68
N ALA A 65 -1.02 -8.67 10.62
CA ALA A 65 0.06 -7.71 10.78
C ALA A 65 -0.42 -6.39 11.42
N CYS A 66 -1.63 -5.92 11.06
CA CYS A 66 -2.23 -4.76 11.71
C CYS A 66 -2.36 -4.98 13.22
N GLU A 67 -2.93 -6.12 13.63
CA GLU A 67 -3.15 -6.43 15.04
C GLU A 67 -1.83 -6.62 15.81
N GLU A 68 -0.82 -7.23 15.20
CA GLU A 68 0.51 -7.36 15.79
C GLU A 68 1.12 -5.98 16.08
N ILE A 69 1.07 -5.05 15.13
CA ILE A 69 1.62 -3.71 15.30
C ILE A 69 0.82 -2.93 16.35
N LYS A 70 -0.52 -2.97 16.30
CA LYS A 70 -1.40 -2.32 17.29
C LYS A 70 -1.09 -2.81 18.70
N HIS A 71 -1.00 -4.13 18.89
CA HIS A 71 -0.68 -4.73 20.18
C HIS A 71 0.68 -4.25 20.71
N ARG A 72 1.72 -4.22 19.87
CA ARG A 72 3.06 -3.73 20.25
C ARG A 72 3.07 -2.24 20.61
N LEU A 73 2.16 -1.46 20.05
CA LEU A 73 1.98 -0.02 20.35
C LEU A 73 0.91 0.25 21.41
N GLN A 74 0.38 -0.81 22.04
CA GLN A 74 -0.64 -0.72 23.10
C GLN A 74 -1.90 0.02 22.64
N TYR A 75 -2.31 -0.19 21.38
CA TYR A 75 -3.50 0.43 20.77
C TYR A 75 -3.55 1.96 20.91
N ASP A 76 -2.40 2.62 20.84
CA ASP A 76 -2.31 4.08 20.99
C ASP A 76 -3.01 4.81 19.83
N SER A 77 -3.91 5.73 20.16
CA SER A 77 -4.75 6.45 19.20
C SER A 77 -4.01 7.42 18.27
N THR A 78 -2.73 7.70 18.54
CA THR A 78 -1.86 8.49 17.66
C THR A 78 -1.58 7.79 16.34
N PHE A 79 -1.78 6.46 16.29
CA PHE A 79 -1.51 5.64 15.12
C PHE A 79 -2.81 5.15 14.50
N TYR A 80 -2.91 5.33 13.18
CA TYR A 80 -3.96 4.72 12.36
C TYR A 80 -3.36 3.54 11.61
N ILE A 81 -3.60 2.32 12.10
CA ILE A 81 -3.01 1.09 11.57
C ILE A 81 -4.12 0.27 10.93
N SER A 82 -4.01 0.02 9.63
CA SER A 82 -5.03 -0.72 8.88
C SER A 82 -4.47 -1.39 7.63
N THR A 83 -5.28 -2.21 6.98
CA THR A 83 -4.96 -2.70 5.64
C THR A 83 -5.14 -1.59 4.60
N ILE A 84 -4.48 -1.74 3.44
CA ILE A 84 -4.54 -0.75 2.35
C ILE A 84 -5.99 -0.47 1.89
N HIS A 85 -6.82 -1.51 1.84
CA HIS A 85 -8.22 -1.38 1.42
C HIS A 85 -9.06 -0.64 2.47
N SER A 86 -8.86 -0.94 3.75
CA SER A 86 -9.55 -0.24 4.84
C SER A 86 -9.14 1.22 4.92
N PHE A 87 -7.85 1.52 4.72
CA PHE A 87 -7.34 2.88 4.66
C PHE A 87 -7.95 3.68 3.51
N ALA A 88 -7.91 3.11 2.30
CA ALA A 88 -8.49 3.71 1.12
C ALA A 88 -9.98 3.99 1.30
N TRP A 89 -10.72 3.00 1.85
CA TRP A 89 -12.14 3.13 2.11
C TRP A 89 -12.46 4.27 3.09
N GLU A 90 -11.75 4.36 4.22
CA GLU A 90 -11.95 5.45 5.19
C GLU A 90 -11.86 6.83 4.55
N LEU A 91 -10.90 7.03 3.66
CA LEU A 91 -10.69 8.30 2.99
C LEU A 91 -11.73 8.61 1.92
N ILE A 92 -12.22 7.61 1.16
CA ILE A 92 -13.15 7.84 0.05
C ILE A 92 -14.63 7.77 0.46
N LYS A 93 -14.97 7.07 1.53
CA LYS A 93 -16.38 6.81 1.93
C LYS A 93 -17.26 8.06 2.04
N PRO A 94 -16.75 9.26 2.43
CA PRO A 94 -17.59 10.46 2.50
C PRO A 94 -17.98 11.01 1.12
N PHE A 95 -17.28 10.61 0.05
CA PHE A 95 -17.43 11.18 -1.30
C PHE A 95 -18.41 10.37 -2.18
N THR A 96 -19.60 10.09 -1.66
CA THR A 96 -20.61 9.27 -2.35
C THR A 96 -20.93 9.76 -3.76
N LYS A 97 -21.02 11.09 -3.97
CA LYS A 97 -21.32 11.67 -5.29
C LYS A 97 -20.19 11.41 -6.29
N ASP A 98 -18.95 11.61 -5.87
CA ASP A 98 -17.77 11.41 -6.73
C ASP A 98 -17.56 9.92 -7.03
N ILE A 99 -17.84 9.04 -6.05
CA ILE A 99 -17.85 7.59 -6.26
C ILE A 99 -18.88 7.20 -7.32
N LYS A 100 -20.11 7.78 -7.29
CA LYS A 100 -21.13 7.53 -8.32
C LYS A 100 -20.64 7.94 -9.71
N ILE A 101 -20.10 9.14 -9.85
CA ILE A 101 -19.57 9.65 -11.12
C ILE A 101 -18.49 8.70 -11.65
N PHE A 102 -17.54 8.32 -10.79
CA PHE A 102 -16.51 7.36 -11.17
C PHE A 102 -17.09 6.03 -11.67
N LEU A 103 -18.04 5.46 -10.94
CA LEU A 103 -18.66 4.18 -11.31
C LEU A 103 -19.49 4.29 -12.59
N GLN A 104 -20.19 5.41 -12.81
CA GLN A 104 -20.91 5.65 -14.04
C GLN A 104 -19.97 5.67 -15.25
N GLU A 105 -18.86 6.39 -15.18
CA GLU A 105 -17.84 6.44 -16.24
C GLU A 105 -17.23 5.05 -16.49
N LYS A 106 -16.81 4.37 -15.41
CA LYS A 106 -16.21 3.04 -15.49
C LYS A 106 -17.17 2.03 -16.11
N LEU A 107 -18.41 1.95 -15.63
CA LEU A 107 -19.39 1.01 -16.15
C LEU A 107 -19.73 1.26 -17.62
N LYS A 108 -19.88 2.53 -18.04
CA LYS A 108 -20.09 2.89 -19.46
C LYS A 108 -18.93 2.41 -20.33
N ASN A 109 -17.70 2.64 -19.90
CA ASN A 109 -16.48 2.20 -20.62
C ASN A 109 -16.40 0.67 -20.69
N ASP A 110 -16.67 -0.01 -19.59
CA ASP A 110 -16.66 -1.47 -19.53
C ASP A 110 -17.72 -2.09 -20.46
N ILE A 111 -18.95 -1.53 -20.45
CA ILE A 111 -20.05 -1.96 -21.32
C ILE A 111 -19.67 -1.77 -22.80
N SER A 112 -19.08 -0.63 -23.15
CA SER A 112 -18.61 -0.35 -24.51
C SER A 112 -17.55 -1.37 -24.95
N ASN A 113 -16.57 -1.65 -24.08
CA ASN A 113 -15.53 -2.63 -24.33
C ASN A 113 -16.08 -4.05 -24.50
N LEU A 114 -17.06 -4.44 -23.66
CA LEU A 114 -17.71 -5.76 -23.75
C LEU A 114 -18.54 -5.87 -25.04
N LYS A 115 -19.26 -4.83 -25.46
CA LYS A 115 -20.00 -4.79 -26.74
C LYS A 115 -19.05 -4.94 -27.93
N SER A 116 -17.88 -4.30 -27.90
CA SER A 116 -16.85 -4.49 -28.92
C SER A 116 -16.27 -5.92 -28.95
N LYS A 117 -16.05 -6.52 -27.77
CA LYS A 117 -15.62 -7.94 -27.69
C LYS A 117 -16.71 -8.90 -28.19
N LEU A 118 -17.96 -8.64 -27.85
CA LEU A 118 -19.13 -9.42 -28.31
C LEU A 118 -19.23 -9.43 -29.84
N SER A 119 -19.04 -8.28 -30.49
CA SER A 119 -19.11 -8.18 -31.96
C SER A 119 -17.99 -8.96 -32.67
N LYS A 120 -16.85 -9.17 -32.01
CA LYS A 120 -15.70 -9.91 -32.55
C LYS A 120 -15.67 -11.39 -32.13
N ALA A 121 -16.54 -11.80 -31.22
CA ALA A 121 -16.56 -13.16 -30.69
C ALA A 121 -17.09 -14.16 -31.72
N ILE A 122 -16.34 -15.26 -31.93
CA ILE A 122 -16.69 -16.34 -32.85
C ILE A 122 -17.46 -17.44 -32.10
N LYS A 123 -17.02 -17.77 -30.87
CA LYS A 123 -17.64 -18.85 -30.08
C LYS A 123 -18.93 -18.40 -29.43
N GLU A 124 -20.00 -19.18 -29.59
CA GLU A 124 -21.30 -18.85 -29.03
C GLU A 124 -21.33 -18.75 -27.51
N THR A 125 -20.58 -19.66 -26.81
CA THR A 125 -20.40 -19.60 -25.35
C THR A 125 -19.76 -18.29 -24.88
N SER A 126 -18.81 -17.74 -25.64
CA SER A 126 -18.18 -16.45 -25.34
C SER A 126 -19.15 -15.29 -25.53
N LYS A 127 -20.00 -15.35 -26.58
CA LYS A 127 -21.02 -14.33 -26.82
C LYS A 127 -22.05 -14.30 -25.69
N GLU A 128 -22.48 -15.47 -25.23
CA GLU A 128 -23.45 -15.59 -24.14
C GLU A 128 -22.88 -15.02 -22.82
N ASN A 129 -21.64 -15.34 -22.49
CA ASN A 129 -20.95 -14.76 -21.33
C ASN A 129 -20.86 -13.23 -21.41
N TYR A 130 -20.47 -12.67 -22.58
CA TYR A 130 -20.42 -11.22 -22.74
C TYR A 130 -21.80 -10.57 -22.61
N LYS A 131 -22.88 -11.18 -23.12
CA LYS A 131 -24.25 -10.67 -22.94
C LYS A 131 -24.65 -10.64 -21.46
N ILE A 132 -24.35 -11.70 -20.71
CA ILE A 132 -24.61 -11.77 -19.27
C ILE A 132 -23.86 -10.66 -18.52
N ASP A 133 -22.58 -10.47 -18.83
CA ASP A 133 -21.77 -9.45 -18.18
C ASP A 133 -22.22 -8.02 -18.52
N ILE A 134 -22.62 -7.77 -19.78
CA ILE A 134 -23.22 -6.50 -20.21
C ILE A 134 -24.48 -6.22 -19.39
N ASN A 135 -25.41 -7.17 -19.34
CA ASN A 135 -26.68 -7.02 -18.60
C ASN A 135 -26.43 -6.73 -17.10
N LYS A 136 -25.48 -7.43 -16.46
CA LYS A 136 -25.12 -7.16 -15.06
C LYS A 136 -24.63 -5.74 -14.87
N LYS A 137 -23.75 -5.26 -15.76
CA LYS A 137 -23.18 -3.91 -15.67
C LYS A 137 -24.23 -2.83 -16.00
N GLU A 138 -25.11 -3.04 -16.98
CA GLU A 138 -26.22 -2.13 -17.30
C GLU A 138 -27.21 -2.03 -16.11
N ASN A 139 -27.57 -3.15 -15.49
CA ASN A 139 -28.42 -3.16 -14.30
C ASN A 139 -27.79 -2.40 -13.14
N ARG A 140 -26.48 -2.57 -12.91
CA ARG A 140 -25.76 -1.82 -11.88
C ARG A 140 -25.71 -0.33 -12.21
N LEU A 141 -25.43 0.04 -13.46
CA LEU A 141 -25.40 1.42 -13.91
C LEU A 141 -26.75 2.12 -13.65
N ASN A 142 -27.85 1.49 -14.02
CA ASN A 142 -29.20 2.02 -13.84
C ASN A 142 -29.59 2.18 -12.36
N SER A 143 -29.02 1.36 -11.49
CA SER A 143 -29.31 1.40 -10.05
C SER A 143 -28.46 2.42 -9.26
N LEU A 144 -27.41 3.02 -9.88
CA LEU A 144 -26.50 3.92 -9.16
C LEU A 144 -27.21 5.16 -8.59
N ASP A 145 -28.21 5.67 -9.29
CA ASP A 145 -28.92 6.89 -8.85
C ASP A 145 -29.73 6.68 -7.56
N GLU A 146 -30.18 5.45 -7.31
CA GLU A 146 -30.93 5.06 -6.10
C GLU A 146 -30.04 4.90 -4.85
N ILE A 147 -28.69 4.84 -5.03
CA ILE A 147 -27.76 4.58 -3.95
C ILE A 147 -27.54 5.86 -3.13
N ASN A 148 -27.84 5.85 -1.84
CA ASN A 148 -27.59 6.95 -0.93
C ASN A 148 -26.22 6.89 -0.28
N TYR A 149 -25.64 5.70 -0.09
CA TYR A 149 -24.31 5.47 0.47
C TYR A 149 -23.75 4.16 -0.06
N PHE A 150 -22.42 4.09 -0.15
CA PHE A 150 -21.70 2.88 -0.53
C PHE A 150 -21.24 2.13 0.72
N ILE A 151 -21.07 0.82 0.56
CA ILE A 151 -20.52 -0.08 1.59
C ILE A 151 -19.34 -0.82 0.98
N TYR A 152 -18.23 -0.84 1.68
CA TYR A 152 -17.12 -1.70 1.32
C TYR A 152 -17.33 -3.11 1.85
N SER A 153 -17.34 -4.09 0.96
CA SER A 153 -17.42 -5.51 1.30
C SER A 153 -16.24 -6.26 0.72
N PRO A 154 -15.35 -6.79 1.57
CA PRO A 154 -14.23 -7.62 1.12
C PRO A 154 -14.67 -8.98 0.56
N ILE A 155 -15.88 -9.42 0.87
CA ILE A 155 -16.44 -10.71 0.42
C ILE A 155 -17.46 -10.40 -0.67
N GLU A 156 -17.22 -10.86 -1.89
CA GLU A 156 -18.10 -10.62 -3.07
C GLU A 156 -19.54 -11.16 -2.93
N ILE A 157 -19.85 -11.87 -1.86
CA ILE A 157 -21.16 -12.49 -1.60
C ILE A 157 -22.27 -11.45 -1.36
N LEU A 158 -21.92 -10.25 -0.89
CA LEU A 158 -22.88 -9.15 -0.71
C LEU A 158 -22.87 -8.22 -1.93
N ILE A 159 -23.25 -8.74 -3.10
CA ILE A 159 -23.45 -7.91 -4.30
C ILE A 159 -24.79 -7.18 -4.17
N GLY A 160 -24.82 -6.20 -3.27
CA GLY A 160 -25.89 -5.20 -3.23
C GLY A 160 -25.60 -4.08 -4.24
N LYS A 161 -26.63 -3.35 -4.64
CA LYS A 161 -26.54 -2.24 -5.58
C LYS A 161 -25.46 -1.20 -5.21
N GLY A 162 -25.20 -0.99 -3.91
CA GLY A 162 -24.23 -0.03 -3.35
C GLY A 162 -22.96 -0.63 -2.77
N THR A 163 -22.58 -1.87 -3.11
CA THR A 163 -21.40 -2.53 -2.56
C THR A 163 -20.17 -2.32 -3.45
N LEU A 164 -19.04 -1.98 -2.84
CA LEU A 164 -17.73 -1.86 -3.50
C LEU A 164 -16.84 -3.03 -3.07
N ASN A 165 -16.14 -3.63 -4.02
CA ASN A 165 -15.14 -4.66 -3.76
C ASN A 165 -13.74 -4.06 -3.57
N HIS A 166 -12.74 -4.92 -3.27
CA HIS A 166 -11.34 -4.52 -3.08
C HIS A 166 -10.77 -3.69 -4.23
N SER A 167 -10.94 -4.18 -5.46
CA SER A 167 -10.38 -3.51 -6.65
C SER A 167 -11.00 -2.14 -6.87
N GLU A 168 -12.32 -2.03 -6.72
CA GLU A 168 -13.03 -0.76 -6.89
C GLU A 168 -12.60 0.29 -5.87
N VAL A 169 -12.45 -0.10 -4.61
CA VAL A 169 -11.98 0.82 -3.55
C VAL A 169 -10.60 1.37 -3.87
N ILE A 170 -9.67 0.52 -4.31
CA ILE A 170 -8.30 0.94 -4.67
C ILE A 170 -8.30 1.80 -5.93
N GLU A 171 -9.08 1.45 -6.96
CA GLU A 171 -9.18 2.23 -8.19
C GLU A 171 -9.74 3.63 -7.93
N ILE A 172 -10.83 3.74 -7.14
CA ILE A 172 -11.44 5.01 -6.77
C ILE A 172 -10.43 5.86 -5.99
N PHE A 173 -9.79 5.29 -4.96
CA PHE A 173 -8.81 6.01 -4.17
C PHE A 173 -7.63 6.48 -5.00
N THR A 174 -7.12 5.64 -5.90
CA THR A 174 -6.04 5.99 -6.82
C THR A 174 -6.42 7.15 -7.72
N LYS A 175 -7.63 7.11 -8.31
CA LYS A 175 -8.15 8.20 -9.15
C LYS A 175 -8.30 9.50 -8.33
N PHE A 176 -8.87 9.42 -7.14
CA PHE A 176 -9.04 10.59 -6.28
C PHE A 176 -7.71 11.22 -5.87
N LEU A 177 -6.70 10.41 -5.55
CA LEU A 177 -5.35 10.89 -5.28
C LEU A 177 -4.68 11.51 -6.52
N SER A 178 -4.93 10.98 -7.72
CA SER A 178 -4.30 11.55 -8.93
C SER A 178 -4.96 12.85 -9.36
N GLU A 179 -6.29 12.96 -9.31
CA GLU A 179 -7.05 14.03 -9.92
C GLU A 179 -7.50 15.13 -8.93
N PHE A 180 -7.82 14.78 -7.67
CA PHE A 180 -8.41 15.74 -6.72
C PHE A 180 -7.40 16.29 -5.73
N LYS A 181 -7.14 17.60 -5.82
CA LYS A 181 -6.30 18.32 -4.85
C LYS A 181 -6.82 18.16 -3.41
N LEU A 182 -8.16 18.14 -3.24
CA LEU A 182 -8.79 17.97 -1.94
C LEU A 182 -8.39 16.65 -1.28
N MET A 183 -8.40 15.54 -2.02
CA MET A 183 -8.01 14.23 -1.49
C MET A 183 -6.54 14.21 -1.05
N LYS A 184 -5.65 14.81 -1.84
CA LYS A 184 -4.22 14.96 -1.47
C LYS A 184 -4.07 15.77 -0.18
N ASN A 185 -4.80 16.88 -0.06
CA ASN A 185 -4.76 17.72 1.14
C ASN A 185 -5.29 16.98 2.37
N ILE A 186 -6.41 16.27 2.27
CA ILE A 186 -6.95 15.47 3.37
C ILE A 186 -5.91 14.46 3.83
N LEU A 187 -5.35 13.67 2.90
CA LEU A 187 -4.34 12.67 3.21
C LEU A 187 -3.14 13.29 3.95
N THR A 188 -2.54 14.35 3.40
CA THR A 188 -1.30 14.91 3.94
C THR A 188 -1.50 15.73 5.21
N THR A 189 -2.70 16.29 5.41
CA THR A 189 -3.04 17.04 6.63
C THR A 189 -3.37 16.11 7.79
N GLU A 190 -4.17 15.06 7.56
CA GLU A 190 -4.56 14.11 8.59
C GLU A 190 -3.40 13.15 8.95
N PHE A 191 -2.63 12.76 7.93
CA PHE A 191 -1.53 11.79 8.06
C PHE A 191 -0.22 12.38 7.51
N PRO A 192 0.46 13.28 8.25
CA PRO A 192 1.75 13.86 7.81
C PRO A 192 2.85 12.82 7.65
N ILE A 193 2.68 11.64 8.25
CA ILE A 193 3.58 10.49 8.13
C ILE A 193 2.75 9.27 7.73
N LEU A 194 3.09 8.67 6.61
CA LEU A 194 2.48 7.46 6.09
C LEU A 194 3.53 6.38 5.87
N PHE A 195 3.39 5.25 6.54
CA PHE A 195 4.23 4.07 6.34
C PHE A 195 3.46 2.96 5.63
N ILE A 196 4.11 2.32 4.66
CA ILE A 196 3.57 1.15 3.96
C ILE A 196 4.52 -0.02 4.17
N ASP A 197 4.06 -1.03 4.90
CA ASP A 197 4.76 -2.31 5.05
C ASP A 197 4.43 -3.23 3.88
N GLU A 198 5.38 -4.07 3.47
CA GLU A 198 5.32 -4.95 2.30
C GLU A 198 4.93 -4.18 1.02
N CYS A 199 5.55 -3.02 0.80
CA CYS A 199 5.20 -2.11 -0.30
C CYS A 199 5.33 -2.74 -1.70
N GLN A 200 6.11 -3.82 -1.88
CA GLN A 200 6.24 -4.53 -3.14
C GLN A 200 4.93 -5.19 -3.59
N ASP A 201 4.00 -5.45 -2.66
CA ASP A 201 2.68 -6.02 -2.96
C ASP A 201 1.59 -4.95 -3.18
N THR A 202 1.93 -3.67 -2.97
CA THR A 202 1.02 -2.56 -3.22
C THR A 202 0.83 -2.34 -4.72
N GLN A 203 -0.41 -2.12 -5.15
CA GLN A 203 -0.75 -1.87 -6.55
C GLN A 203 0.06 -0.69 -7.12
N ARG A 204 0.65 -0.91 -8.31
CA ARG A 204 1.59 0.02 -8.96
C ARG A 204 1.06 1.45 -9.08
N GLU A 205 -0.17 1.61 -9.60
CA GLU A 205 -0.73 2.94 -9.86
C GLU A 205 -1.08 3.70 -8.57
N LEU A 206 -1.51 2.98 -7.52
CA LEU A 206 -1.72 3.59 -6.21
C LEU A 206 -0.39 4.08 -5.62
N LEU A 207 0.65 3.26 -5.67
CA LEU A 207 1.97 3.63 -5.14
C LEU A 207 2.57 4.84 -5.89
N LYS A 208 2.42 4.90 -7.22
CA LYS A 208 2.78 6.08 -8.02
C LYS A 208 2.03 7.32 -7.59
N SER A 209 0.71 7.22 -7.36
CA SER A 209 -0.11 8.35 -6.92
C SER A 209 0.29 8.85 -5.53
N LEU A 210 0.67 7.95 -4.63
CA LEU A 210 1.19 8.30 -3.30
C LEU A 210 2.57 8.99 -3.39
N ILE A 211 3.48 8.46 -4.21
CA ILE A 211 4.80 9.07 -4.46
C ILE A 211 4.63 10.47 -5.08
N GLN A 212 3.74 10.62 -6.07
CA GLN A 212 3.44 11.92 -6.67
C GLN A 212 2.83 12.90 -5.65
N THR A 213 1.96 12.41 -4.77
CA THR A 213 1.40 13.22 -3.69
C THR A 213 2.50 13.69 -2.74
N GLN A 214 3.44 12.82 -2.40
CA GLN A 214 4.60 13.17 -1.56
C GLN A 214 5.49 14.20 -2.25
N GLN A 215 5.79 14.01 -3.53
CA GLN A 215 6.62 14.97 -4.28
C GLN A 215 6.01 16.38 -4.32
N ASN A 216 4.70 16.48 -4.36
CA ASN A 216 3.98 17.77 -4.32
C ASN A 216 3.88 18.38 -2.90
N ASN A 217 4.18 17.60 -1.85
CA ASN A 217 4.04 18.01 -0.45
C ASN A 217 5.31 17.68 0.39
N LYS A 218 6.50 17.81 -0.20
CA LYS A 218 7.79 17.43 0.42
C LYS A 218 8.06 18.07 1.77
N GLU A 219 7.58 19.30 1.95
CA GLU A 219 7.84 20.10 3.14
C GLU A 219 7.10 19.59 4.38
N THR A 220 6.00 18.85 4.19
CA THR A 220 5.07 18.51 5.28
C THR A 220 4.66 17.05 5.33
N PHE A 221 4.96 16.27 4.29
CA PHE A 221 4.51 14.88 4.18
C PHE A 221 5.66 13.92 3.95
N CYS A 222 5.77 12.94 4.84
CA CYS A 222 6.74 11.84 4.76
C CYS A 222 6.05 10.55 4.34
N LEU A 223 6.55 9.92 3.27
CA LEU A 223 6.16 8.59 2.84
C LEU A 223 7.32 7.62 3.09
N GLY A 224 7.14 6.67 4.00
CA GLY A 224 8.11 5.62 4.29
C GLY A 224 7.64 4.26 3.78
N LEU A 225 8.44 3.66 2.92
CA LEU A 225 8.16 2.37 2.31
C LEU A 225 9.08 1.31 2.93
N PHE A 226 8.49 0.19 3.33
CA PHE A 226 9.19 -0.98 3.86
C PHE A 226 8.93 -2.14 2.91
N GLY A 227 9.98 -2.73 2.34
CA GLY A 227 9.79 -3.78 1.34
C GLY A 227 10.96 -4.72 1.14
N ASP A 228 10.67 -5.78 0.40
CA ASP A 228 11.64 -6.77 -0.06
C ASP A 228 11.31 -7.17 -1.49
N SER A 229 12.15 -6.78 -2.45
CA SER A 229 11.93 -7.06 -3.87
C SER A 229 11.83 -8.55 -4.20
N MET A 230 12.40 -9.42 -3.34
CA MET A 230 12.40 -10.87 -3.54
C MET A 230 11.14 -11.56 -3.00
N GLN A 231 10.30 -10.84 -2.24
CA GLN A 231 9.06 -11.38 -1.66
C GLN A 231 7.80 -10.92 -2.38
N GLN A 232 7.92 -10.29 -3.54
CA GLN A 232 6.74 -9.88 -4.32
C GLN A 232 5.93 -11.11 -4.74
N ILE A 233 4.68 -11.21 -4.29
CA ILE A 233 3.76 -12.31 -4.58
C ILE A 233 2.69 -11.94 -5.60
N TYR A 234 2.41 -10.66 -5.80
CA TYR A 234 1.41 -10.17 -6.75
C TYR A 234 2.05 -9.55 -8.00
N SER A 235 1.59 -9.98 -9.17
CA SER A 235 2.05 -9.44 -10.47
C SER A 235 1.66 -7.97 -10.66
N SER A 236 0.66 -7.48 -9.94
CA SER A 236 0.25 -6.06 -9.94
C SER A 236 1.14 -5.15 -9.09
N GLY A 237 2.06 -5.71 -8.30
CA GLY A 237 3.00 -4.96 -7.49
C GLY A 237 4.02 -4.18 -8.33
N TYR A 238 4.70 -3.21 -7.71
CA TYR A 238 5.63 -2.32 -8.40
C TYR A 238 7.06 -2.88 -8.35
N SER A 239 7.37 -3.84 -9.22
CA SER A 239 8.70 -4.49 -9.31
C SER A 239 9.85 -3.53 -9.64
N GLU A 240 9.56 -2.43 -10.35
CA GLU A 240 10.55 -1.42 -10.76
C GLU A 240 10.62 -0.23 -9.79
N LEU A 241 10.03 -0.36 -8.59
CA LEU A 241 9.91 0.72 -7.63
C LEU A 241 11.25 1.41 -7.35
N ILE A 242 12.32 0.64 -7.15
CA ILE A 242 13.65 1.16 -6.82
C ILE A 242 14.20 2.10 -7.86
N ASN A 243 14.01 1.74 -9.14
CA ASN A 243 14.56 2.48 -10.27
C ASN A 243 13.75 3.77 -10.56
N ASN A 244 12.53 3.85 -10.03
CA ASN A 244 11.59 4.95 -10.29
C ASN A 244 11.33 5.81 -9.05
N LEU A 245 12.12 5.65 -7.99
CA LEU A 245 12.04 6.54 -6.82
C LEU A 245 12.64 7.91 -7.14
N PRO A 246 12.08 9.00 -6.59
CA PRO A 246 12.67 10.32 -6.69
C PRO A 246 14.10 10.34 -6.11
N GLU A 247 14.95 11.17 -6.69
CA GLU A 247 16.39 11.24 -6.34
C GLU A 247 16.64 11.69 -4.89
N ASP A 248 15.73 12.50 -4.35
CA ASP A 248 15.80 13.01 -2.98
C ASP A 248 15.41 11.99 -1.89
N TRP A 249 14.87 10.82 -2.29
CA TRP A 249 14.50 9.76 -1.36
C TRP A 249 15.70 9.06 -0.75
N LYS A 250 15.60 8.75 0.52
CA LYS A 250 16.62 7.97 1.25
C LYS A 250 16.41 6.48 1.04
N LYS A 251 17.51 5.74 0.98
CA LYS A 251 17.51 4.28 0.74
C LYS A 251 18.27 3.54 1.82
N PRO A 252 17.81 3.59 3.08
CA PRO A 252 18.42 2.81 4.16
C PRO A 252 18.32 1.32 3.84
N CYS A 253 19.29 0.54 4.35
CA CYS A 253 19.37 -0.88 4.04
C CYS A 253 19.67 -1.70 5.31
N LYS A 254 18.99 -2.85 5.45
CA LYS A 254 19.24 -3.82 6.53
C LYS A 254 19.79 -5.11 5.94
N ILE A 255 21.04 -5.42 6.28
CA ILE A 255 21.75 -6.60 5.79
C ILE A 255 21.69 -7.78 6.77
N ASN A 256 21.43 -7.53 8.06
CA ASN A 256 21.45 -8.57 9.09
C ASN A 256 20.19 -9.43 9.02
N ASN A 257 20.36 -10.76 9.00
CA ASN A 257 19.27 -11.72 9.10
C ASN A 257 19.24 -12.37 10.48
N TYR A 258 18.18 -12.11 11.23
CA TYR A 258 17.97 -12.63 12.59
C TYR A 258 17.09 -13.89 12.63
N ARG A 259 16.52 -14.30 11.50
CA ARG A 259 15.58 -15.41 11.41
C ARG A 259 16.26 -16.72 11.07
N CYS A 260 17.13 -16.71 10.06
CA CYS A 260 17.67 -17.89 9.46
C CYS A 260 19.12 -18.19 9.90
N PRO A 261 19.50 -19.48 10.04
CA PRO A 261 20.89 -19.91 10.23
C PRO A 261 21.77 -19.54 9.01
N SER A 262 23.09 -19.46 9.22
CA SER A 262 24.04 -19.05 8.19
C SER A 262 23.97 -19.86 6.90
N ARG A 263 23.72 -21.17 6.98
CA ARG A 263 23.59 -22.05 5.80
C ARG A 263 22.40 -21.64 4.91
N ILE A 264 21.27 -21.29 5.53
CA ILE A 264 20.08 -20.85 4.79
C ILE A 264 20.31 -19.46 4.21
N VAL A 265 20.91 -18.53 4.96
CA VAL A 265 21.24 -17.19 4.47
C VAL A 265 22.18 -17.26 3.26
N ASN A 266 23.20 -18.13 3.30
CA ASN A 266 24.12 -18.35 2.18
C ASN A 266 23.38 -18.87 0.94
N LEU A 267 22.39 -19.77 1.11
CA LEU A 267 21.56 -20.26 0.02
C LEU A 267 20.70 -19.14 -0.57
N ILE A 268 20.04 -18.34 0.28
CA ILE A 268 19.24 -17.17 -0.13
C ILE A 268 20.12 -16.19 -0.93
N ASN A 269 21.32 -15.90 -0.46
CA ASN A 269 22.26 -15.00 -1.15
C ASN A 269 22.65 -15.54 -2.52
N LYS A 270 22.90 -16.84 -2.65
CA LYS A 270 23.21 -17.48 -3.94
C LYS A 270 22.03 -17.36 -4.91
N ILE A 271 20.81 -17.66 -4.46
CA ILE A 271 19.60 -17.55 -5.27
C ILE A 271 19.41 -16.08 -5.73
N ASN A 272 19.51 -15.12 -4.80
CA ASN A 272 19.35 -13.70 -5.10
C ASN A 272 20.37 -13.21 -6.13
N LYS A 273 21.62 -13.62 -6.01
CA LYS A 273 22.69 -13.28 -6.96
C LYS A 273 22.39 -13.80 -8.37
N THR A 274 21.78 -14.98 -8.48
CA THR A 274 21.46 -15.60 -9.78
C THR A 274 20.29 -14.87 -10.46
N TYR A 275 19.26 -14.48 -9.71
CA TYR A 275 18.03 -13.88 -10.28
C TYR A 275 18.03 -12.35 -10.35
N ASN A 276 18.85 -11.67 -9.52
CA ASN A 276 18.86 -10.19 -9.37
C ASN A 276 20.28 -9.64 -9.29
N SER A 277 21.12 -9.93 -10.29
CA SER A 277 22.56 -9.61 -10.28
C SER A 277 22.89 -8.13 -9.98
N ASN A 278 22.00 -7.19 -10.28
CA ASN A 278 22.26 -5.76 -10.16
C ASN A 278 21.65 -5.07 -8.92
N ASN A 279 20.69 -5.70 -8.23
CA ASN A 279 19.91 -5.03 -7.17
C ASN A 279 19.62 -5.95 -5.96
N TYR A 280 20.47 -6.93 -5.67
CA TYR A 280 20.27 -7.75 -4.48
C TYR A 280 21.07 -7.22 -3.28
N ILE A 281 20.53 -7.43 -2.10
CA ILE A 281 21.20 -7.15 -0.84
C ILE A 281 21.75 -8.45 -0.28
N GLU A 282 23.07 -8.54 -0.13
CA GLU A 282 23.68 -9.67 0.54
C GLU A 282 23.39 -9.63 2.03
N GLN A 283 22.74 -10.69 2.53
CA GLN A 283 22.40 -10.80 3.95
C GLN A 283 23.50 -11.47 4.76
N ILE A 284 23.63 -11.03 6.03
CA ILE A 284 24.58 -11.59 7.01
C ILE A 284 23.77 -12.26 8.11
N ALA A 285 23.97 -13.57 8.30
CA ALA A 285 23.32 -14.30 9.37
C ALA A 285 23.81 -13.85 10.75
N GLN A 286 22.89 -13.61 11.67
CA GLN A 286 23.19 -13.30 13.07
C GLN A 286 23.09 -14.53 13.99
N LYS A 287 22.54 -15.64 13.49
CA LYS A 287 22.51 -16.91 14.21
C LYS A 287 23.67 -17.80 13.77
N ASN A 288 24.56 -18.11 14.70
CA ASN A 288 25.70 -19.00 14.47
C ASN A 288 25.33 -20.51 14.35
N GLN A 289 24.04 -20.85 14.41
CA GLN A 289 23.60 -22.26 14.27
C GLN A 289 23.71 -22.70 12.81
N THR A 290 24.51 -23.70 12.56
CA THR A 290 24.55 -24.48 11.32
C THR A 290 23.32 -25.38 11.23
N GLY A 291 22.14 -24.88 11.13
CA GLY A 291 20.91 -25.69 11.14
C GLY A 291 21.05 -27.05 10.44
N ILE A 292 20.56 -28.09 11.09
CA ILE A 292 20.40 -29.42 10.51
C ILE A 292 19.19 -29.32 9.56
N VAL A 293 19.38 -29.71 8.31
CA VAL A 293 18.30 -29.88 7.32
C VAL A 293 17.83 -31.31 7.43
#